data_c89ab5afc173cf33bc9dcf5056adf7a6
#
_entry.id   c89ab5afc173cf33bc9dcf5056adf7a6
#
_cell.length_a   1.000
_cell.length_b   1.000
_cell.length_c   1.000
_cell.angle_alpha   90.00
_cell.angle_beta   90.00
_cell.angle_gamma   90.00
#
_symmetry.space_group_name_H-M   'P 1'
#
loop_
_entity.id
_entity.type
_entity.pdbx_description
1 polymer ?
#
loop_
_entity_poly.entity_id
_entity_poly.type
_entity_poly.pdbx_seq_one_letter_code
_entity_poly.pdbx_strand_id
1 'polypeptide(L)'
;MLFFLAWVAPAGAIDRAANVILFIGDGMGTEHVKAARYFKGAPLCFETFPHFALVDTESPSGVPDSAAAATAIATGMPVANGVVSLAIPGDAGERQTVLEYFQGKGKRTGLVTTDVMTGATPACFGAHAESRADTGNIAGDYLAQTHPEVLYGGGGVDPEAAQAAGYQVVRNSGELAAIDPATATNVAGFFGDDVLPYEYDGLGDCPHLWEMTSNAVAILEHGSRGFFLMVEEAGIDHAAHAYDAPRMIRAALALDAAVQAALDWASNRTDTLILVMGDHETSGLVVTNDNGAGHAPGVEWTASWHTAAPVGCWAWGAGGERAAETMALANIHDVVVAAALFQSWCEASVDTPTNVAMTWQSTSGATFRVEYSDGLELPVWHPLGVVTADSDSFAIVDSDVGLASNRFYRAISLP
;
A
#
# COMPACT_ATOMS: atom_id res chain seq x y z
N MET A 1 -34.41 -30.82 -22.73
CA MET A 1 -33.32 -30.01 -23.27
C MET A 1 -33.09 -28.88 -22.25
N LEU A 2 -32.31 -29.19 -21.22
CA LEU A 2 -32.00 -28.23 -20.15
C LEU A 2 -30.86 -27.33 -20.66
N PHE A 3 -31.13 -26.05 -20.80
CA PHE A 3 -30.10 -25.06 -21.01
C PHE A 3 -29.47 -24.75 -19.64
N PHE A 4 -28.29 -25.28 -19.37
CA PHE A 4 -27.41 -24.71 -18.35
C PHE A 4 -26.86 -23.38 -18.91
N LEU A 5 -27.46 -22.28 -18.54
CA LEU A 5 -26.79 -21.01 -18.59
C LEU A 5 -25.80 -21.00 -17.41
N ALA A 6 -24.59 -21.54 -17.67
CA ALA A 6 -23.47 -21.03 -16.90
C ALA A 6 -23.40 -19.52 -17.23
N TRP A 7 -23.83 -18.70 -16.31
CA TRP A 7 -23.56 -17.29 -16.36
C TRP A 7 -22.05 -17.18 -16.08
N VAL A 8 -21.28 -17.38 -17.15
CA VAL A 8 -19.93 -16.84 -17.20
C VAL A 8 -20.18 -15.33 -17.12
N ALA A 9 -19.96 -14.74 -15.96
CA ALA A 9 -19.77 -13.30 -15.90
C ALA A 9 -18.84 -12.98 -17.07
N PRO A 10 -19.13 -11.94 -17.89
CA PRO A 10 -18.20 -11.57 -18.93
C PRO A 10 -16.87 -11.48 -18.22
N ALA A 11 -15.84 -12.07 -18.81
CA ALA A 11 -14.48 -12.00 -18.33
C ALA A 11 -14.00 -10.55 -18.36
N GLY A 12 -14.50 -9.74 -17.43
CA GLY A 12 -13.76 -8.74 -16.75
C GLY A 12 -12.98 -9.56 -15.75
N ALA A 13 -11.72 -9.87 -16.06
CA ALA A 13 -10.77 -10.27 -15.08
C ALA A 13 -11.00 -9.33 -13.91
N ILE A 14 -11.36 -9.83 -12.73
CA ILE A 14 -11.17 -9.04 -11.51
C ILE A 14 -9.66 -9.01 -11.44
N ASP A 15 -9.10 -7.90 -11.93
CA ASP A 15 -7.67 -7.72 -12.07
C ASP A 15 -7.10 -7.83 -10.66
N ARG A 16 -6.27 -8.83 -10.48
CA ARG A 16 -5.64 -9.13 -9.22
C ARG A 16 -4.35 -8.32 -9.12
N ALA A 17 -4.16 -7.62 -8.01
CA ALA A 17 -2.92 -6.92 -7.76
C ALA A 17 -1.79 -7.91 -7.42
N ALA A 18 -0.96 -8.24 -8.40
CA ALA A 18 0.33 -8.85 -8.14
C ALA A 18 1.27 -7.85 -7.44
N ASN A 19 1.15 -6.59 -7.82
CA ASN A 19 1.94 -5.49 -7.29
C ASN A 19 1.04 -4.48 -6.60
N VAL A 20 1.46 -4.00 -5.45
CA VAL A 20 0.78 -2.91 -4.72
C VAL A 20 1.79 -1.83 -4.42
N ILE A 21 1.45 -0.60 -4.78
CA ILE A 21 2.23 0.60 -4.43
C ILE A 21 1.31 1.51 -3.62
N LEU A 22 1.69 1.76 -2.38
CA LEU A 22 0.99 2.64 -1.47
C LEU A 22 1.80 3.91 -1.27
N PHE A 23 1.28 5.03 -1.74
CA PHE A 23 1.84 6.35 -1.51
C PHE A 23 1.16 7.02 -0.33
N ILE A 24 1.95 7.52 0.60
CA ILE A 24 1.51 8.27 1.77
C ILE A 24 2.13 9.66 1.73
N GLY A 25 1.29 10.69 1.64
CA GLY A 25 1.69 12.04 1.96
C GLY A 25 1.44 12.27 3.45
N ASP A 26 2.49 12.31 4.26
CA ASP A 26 2.36 12.56 5.69
C ASP A 26 1.69 13.92 5.91
N GLY A 27 0.67 13.96 6.72
CA GLY A 27 -0.09 15.18 7.01
C GLY A 27 -0.94 15.73 5.87
N MET A 28 -1.09 15.00 4.76
CA MET A 28 -1.72 15.46 3.52
C MET A 28 -3.25 15.47 3.59
N GLY A 29 -3.83 16.52 4.13
CA GLY A 29 -5.26 16.77 4.03
C GLY A 29 -5.69 17.25 2.64
N THR A 30 -7.00 17.29 2.39
CA THR A 30 -7.57 17.69 1.09
C THR A 30 -7.24 19.13 0.68
N GLU A 31 -7.07 20.05 1.65
CA GLU A 31 -6.66 21.42 1.35
C GLU A 31 -5.18 21.53 0.97
N HIS A 32 -4.32 20.61 1.46
CA HIS A 32 -2.92 20.50 1.03
C HIS A 32 -2.85 20.10 -0.46
N VAL A 33 -3.63 19.11 -0.87
CA VAL A 33 -3.78 18.70 -2.27
C VAL A 33 -4.30 19.86 -3.13
N LYS A 34 -5.31 20.58 -2.64
CA LYS A 34 -5.88 21.75 -3.33
C LYS A 34 -4.85 22.88 -3.51
N ALA A 35 -4.01 23.14 -2.49
CA ALA A 35 -2.96 24.14 -2.59
C ALA A 35 -1.92 23.77 -3.66
N ALA A 36 -1.49 22.51 -3.70
CA ALA A 36 -0.57 22.01 -4.71
C ALA A 36 -1.19 22.06 -6.13
N ARG A 37 -2.47 21.69 -6.28
CA ARG A 37 -3.22 21.78 -7.53
C ARG A 37 -3.29 23.19 -8.06
N TYR A 38 -3.60 24.18 -7.22
CA TYR A 38 -3.65 25.59 -7.62
C TYR A 38 -2.28 26.09 -8.06
N PHE A 39 -1.23 25.75 -7.33
CA PHE A 39 0.13 26.08 -7.73
C PHE A 39 0.52 25.43 -9.07
N LYS A 40 0.18 24.13 -9.26
CA LYS A 40 0.43 23.40 -10.51
C LYS A 40 -0.38 23.99 -11.69
N GLY A 41 -1.54 24.57 -11.42
CA GLY A 41 -2.50 25.04 -12.43
C GLY A 41 -3.23 23.93 -13.18
N ALA A 42 -3.18 22.70 -12.65
CA ALA A 42 -3.84 21.52 -13.17
C ALA A 42 -4.04 20.50 -12.04
N PRO A 43 -4.95 19.53 -12.17
CA PRO A 43 -5.07 18.44 -11.22
C PRO A 43 -3.73 17.72 -11.01
N LEU A 44 -3.49 17.22 -9.81
CA LEU A 44 -2.42 16.26 -9.55
C LEU A 44 -2.74 14.95 -10.30
N CYS A 45 -1.75 14.17 -10.68
CA CYS A 45 -1.99 12.98 -11.50
C CYS A 45 -2.94 11.99 -10.80
N PHE A 46 -2.80 11.81 -9.50
CA PHE A 46 -3.65 10.92 -8.73
C PHE A 46 -5.09 11.45 -8.54
N GLU A 47 -5.35 12.75 -8.65
CA GLU A 47 -6.73 13.27 -8.63
C GLU A 47 -7.56 12.81 -9.84
N THR A 48 -6.90 12.24 -10.86
CA THR A 48 -7.56 11.67 -12.04
C THR A 48 -7.87 10.17 -11.90
N PHE A 49 -7.52 9.57 -10.78
CA PHE A 49 -7.78 8.14 -10.52
C PHE A 49 -9.27 7.84 -10.50
N PRO A 50 -9.68 6.64 -10.97
CA PRO A 50 -11.10 6.33 -11.14
C PRO A 50 -11.87 6.17 -9.82
N HIS A 51 -11.16 5.93 -8.71
CA HIS A 51 -11.78 5.71 -7.41
C HIS A 51 -11.22 6.69 -6.39
N PHE A 52 -12.13 7.22 -5.58
CA PHE A 52 -11.81 8.17 -4.51
C PHE A 52 -12.66 7.87 -3.29
N ALA A 53 -12.07 7.96 -2.11
CA ALA A 53 -12.73 7.88 -0.83
C ALA A 53 -12.26 8.99 0.11
N LEU A 54 -13.10 9.37 1.05
CA LEU A 54 -12.65 10.08 2.25
C LEU A 54 -12.36 9.05 3.35
N VAL A 55 -11.26 9.26 4.07
CA VAL A 55 -10.79 8.35 5.12
C VAL A 55 -10.79 9.09 6.45
N ASP A 56 -11.53 8.55 7.40
CA ASP A 56 -11.54 9.03 8.78
C ASP A 56 -10.25 8.59 9.48
N THR A 57 -9.60 9.54 10.17
CA THR A 57 -8.24 9.34 10.70
C THR A 57 -8.18 9.12 12.20
N GLU A 58 -9.30 9.14 12.92
CA GLU A 58 -9.32 9.03 14.39
C GLU A 58 -8.61 7.76 14.91
N SER A 59 -7.80 7.93 15.95
CA SER A 59 -7.16 6.87 16.72
C SER A 59 -7.83 6.70 18.09
N PRO A 60 -7.54 5.64 18.86
CA PRO A 60 -7.94 5.52 20.26
C PRO A 60 -7.48 6.69 21.15
N SER A 61 -6.49 7.45 20.72
CA SER A 61 -6.01 8.67 21.39
C SER A 61 -6.74 9.94 20.93
N GLY A 62 -7.71 9.84 20.01
CA GLY A 62 -8.39 10.95 19.34
C GLY A 62 -7.68 11.32 18.04
N VAL A 63 -7.14 12.54 17.94
CA VAL A 63 -6.34 12.95 16.77
C VAL A 63 -5.07 12.10 16.70
N PRO A 64 -4.79 11.40 15.56
CA PRO A 64 -3.66 10.52 15.47
C PRO A 64 -2.34 11.28 15.32
N ASP A 65 -1.25 10.61 15.72
CA ASP A 65 0.07 10.87 15.15
C ASP A 65 0.34 9.91 13.99
N SER A 66 1.43 10.13 13.23
CA SER A 66 1.79 9.31 12.08
C SER A 66 1.97 7.82 12.44
N ALA A 67 2.44 7.51 13.67
CA ALA A 67 2.60 6.12 14.11
C ALA A 67 1.26 5.40 14.27
N ALA A 68 0.28 6.03 14.94
CA ALA A 68 -1.06 5.45 15.09
C ALA A 68 -1.76 5.33 13.73
N ALA A 69 -1.64 6.34 12.89
CA ALA A 69 -2.23 6.35 11.55
C ALA A 69 -1.61 5.26 10.65
N ALA A 70 -0.28 5.22 10.54
CA ALA A 70 0.40 4.23 9.71
C ALA A 70 0.25 2.80 10.26
N THR A 71 0.20 2.60 11.58
CA THR A 71 -0.13 1.28 12.16
C THR A 71 -1.52 0.83 11.75
N ALA A 72 -2.53 1.71 11.81
CA ALA A 72 -3.88 1.36 11.38
C ALA A 72 -3.91 0.96 9.89
N ILE A 73 -3.19 1.69 9.03
CA ILE A 73 -3.04 1.38 7.60
C ILE A 73 -2.32 0.05 7.39
N ALA A 74 -1.22 -0.18 8.13
CA ALA A 74 -0.37 -1.35 7.93
C ALA A 74 -0.96 -2.65 8.48
N THR A 75 -1.74 -2.58 9.56
CA THR A 75 -2.19 -3.78 10.31
C THR A 75 -3.71 -3.98 10.32
N GLY A 76 -4.48 -2.99 9.88
CA GLY A 76 -5.94 -3.00 10.04
C GLY A 76 -6.41 -2.75 11.48
N MET A 77 -5.51 -2.36 12.39
CA MET A 77 -5.82 -2.18 13.80
C MET A 77 -5.54 -0.76 14.28
N PRO A 78 -6.55 -0.02 14.74
CA PRO A 78 -6.32 1.27 15.39
C PRO A 78 -5.58 1.10 16.72
N VAL A 79 -4.55 1.93 16.93
CA VAL A 79 -3.70 1.89 18.14
C VAL A 79 -3.53 3.29 18.76
N ALA A 80 -3.00 3.35 19.96
CA ALA A 80 -2.67 4.62 20.62
C ALA A 80 -1.53 5.34 19.88
N ASN A 81 -1.48 6.66 20.01
CA ASN A 81 -0.43 7.46 19.40
C ASN A 81 0.96 7.00 19.87
N GLY A 82 1.92 7.04 18.97
CA GLY A 82 3.29 6.63 19.19
C GLY A 82 3.56 5.14 19.04
N VAL A 83 2.55 4.28 18.98
CA VAL A 83 2.68 2.83 18.89
C VAL A 83 2.99 2.39 17.46
N VAL A 84 3.92 1.46 17.30
CA VAL A 84 4.37 0.88 16.03
C VAL A 84 3.95 -0.58 15.96
N SER A 85 2.90 -0.87 15.23
CA SER A 85 2.37 -2.21 14.89
C SER A 85 2.24 -3.23 16.03
N LEU A 86 1.93 -2.72 17.24
CA LEU A 86 1.56 -3.53 18.42
C LEU A 86 0.11 -3.24 18.82
N ALA A 87 -0.56 -4.20 19.43
CA ALA A 87 -1.92 -4.04 19.92
C ALA A 87 -1.98 -3.26 21.23
N ILE A 88 -1.76 -1.96 21.18
CA ILE A 88 -1.85 -1.06 22.33
C ILE A 88 -2.85 0.09 22.03
N PRO A 89 -3.97 0.22 22.75
CA PRO A 89 -4.35 -0.59 23.91
C PRO A 89 -4.77 -2.03 23.54
N GLY A 90 -4.37 -3.00 24.37
CA GLY A 90 -4.74 -4.40 24.18
C GLY A 90 -3.76 -5.34 24.86
N ASP A 91 -3.41 -6.44 24.19
CA ASP A 91 -2.50 -7.45 24.67
C ASP A 91 -1.01 -7.14 24.42
N ALA A 92 -0.72 -6.00 23.80
CA ALA A 92 0.60 -5.55 23.36
C ALA A 92 1.31 -6.55 22.41
N GLY A 93 0.58 -7.49 21.82
CA GLY A 93 1.14 -8.43 20.85
C GLY A 93 1.38 -7.76 19.50
N GLU A 94 2.38 -8.28 18.78
CA GLU A 94 2.68 -7.86 17.41
C GLU A 94 1.47 -8.09 16.49
N ARG A 95 1.25 -7.18 15.56
CA ARG A 95 0.20 -7.28 14.55
C ARG A 95 0.86 -7.38 13.19
N GLN A 96 0.55 -8.45 12.46
CA GLN A 96 1.09 -8.66 11.13
C GLN A 96 0.80 -7.44 10.24
N THR A 97 1.85 -6.87 9.68
CA THR A 97 1.74 -5.76 8.75
C THR A 97 1.43 -6.25 7.34
N VAL A 98 0.94 -5.36 6.46
CA VAL A 98 0.79 -5.69 5.03
C VAL A 98 2.13 -6.05 4.39
N LEU A 99 3.24 -5.45 4.81
CA LEU A 99 4.58 -5.80 4.32
C LEU A 99 4.90 -7.26 4.65
N GLU A 100 4.75 -7.67 5.91
CA GLU A 100 4.97 -9.05 6.34
C GLU A 100 3.98 -10.02 5.69
N TYR A 101 2.72 -9.61 5.53
CA TYR A 101 1.74 -10.40 4.79
C TYR A 101 2.20 -10.71 3.36
N PHE A 102 2.72 -9.68 2.66
CA PHE A 102 3.23 -9.86 1.30
C PHE A 102 4.49 -10.73 1.26
N GLN A 103 5.40 -10.57 2.22
CA GLN A 103 6.57 -11.45 2.38
C GLN A 103 6.15 -12.90 2.63
N GLY A 104 5.16 -13.13 3.48
CA GLY A 104 4.58 -14.45 3.71
C GLY A 104 3.97 -15.09 2.46
N LYS A 105 3.66 -14.29 1.43
CA LYS A 105 3.22 -14.76 0.10
C LYS A 105 4.38 -14.90 -0.89
N GLY A 106 5.62 -14.71 -0.46
CA GLY A 106 6.83 -14.78 -1.28
C GLY A 106 6.96 -13.62 -2.28
N LYS A 107 6.36 -12.47 -1.98
CA LYS A 107 6.49 -11.23 -2.73
C LYS A 107 7.68 -10.43 -2.22
N ARG A 108 8.27 -9.62 -3.09
CA ARG A 108 9.28 -8.64 -2.68
C ARG A 108 8.64 -7.45 -1.98
N THR A 109 9.41 -6.77 -1.15
CA THR A 109 8.92 -5.63 -0.38
C THR A 109 9.89 -4.47 -0.37
N GLY A 110 9.36 -3.25 -0.26
CA GLY A 110 10.18 -2.04 -0.20
C GLY A 110 9.54 -0.94 0.64
N LEU A 111 10.41 -0.16 1.27
CA LEU A 111 10.09 1.06 2.00
C LEU A 111 10.93 2.20 1.44
N VAL A 112 10.27 3.27 1.03
CA VAL A 112 10.88 4.49 0.51
C VAL A 112 10.28 5.67 1.24
N THR A 113 11.12 6.56 1.77
CA THR A 113 10.66 7.76 2.49
C THR A 113 11.58 8.95 2.25
N THR A 114 11.04 10.15 2.38
CA THR A 114 11.82 11.38 2.50
C THR A 114 12.18 11.72 3.96
N ASP A 115 11.66 10.97 4.93
CA ASP A 115 12.04 11.03 6.35
C ASP A 115 13.30 10.18 6.63
N VAL A 116 13.69 10.10 7.90
CA VAL A 116 14.62 9.06 8.37
C VAL A 116 13.98 7.68 8.16
N MET A 117 14.78 6.67 7.80
CA MET A 117 14.28 5.31 7.55
C MET A 117 13.51 4.73 8.75
N THR A 118 13.86 5.14 9.98
CA THR A 118 13.17 4.73 11.21
C THR A 118 12.05 5.68 11.61
N GLY A 119 11.63 6.59 10.72
CA GLY A 119 10.46 7.44 10.89
C GLY A 119 9.19 6.62 11.14
N ALA A 120 8.19 7.26 11.71
CA ALA A 120 6.99 6.55 12.18
C ALA A 120 6.29 5.77 11.06
N THR A 121 6.12 6.41 9.90
CA THR A 121 5.37 5.79 8.80
C THR A 121 6.06 4.53 8.27
N PRO A 122 7.34 4.55 7.81
CA PRO A 122 7.98 3.32 7.38
C PRO A 122 8.13 2.30 8.51
N ALA A 123 8.33 2.73 9.77
CA ALA A 123 8.44 1.84 10.92
C ALA A 123 7.20 0.97 11.09
N CYS A 124 6.00 1.53 10.93
CA CYS A 124 4.75 0.79 11.11
C CYS A 124 4.52 -0.29 10.06
N PHE A 125 5.22 -0.27 8.93
CA PHE A 125 5.15 -1.34 7.94
C PHE A 125 6.20 -2.43 8.17
N GLY A 126 7.37 -2.06 8.68
CA GLY A 126 8.52 -2.99 8.73
C GLY A 126 9.04 -3.33 10.13
N ALA A 127 8.42 -2.85 11.21
CA ALA A 127 8.89 -3.05 12.58
C ALA A 127 7.76 -3.11 13.60
N HIS A 128 8.10 -3.50 14.84
CA HIS A 128 7.19 -3.55 15.97
C HIS A 128 7.85 -2.92 17.20
N ALA A 129 7.24 -1.85 17.75
CA ALA A 129 7.77 -1.18 18.94
C ALA A 129 6.66 -0.53 19.77
N GLU A 130 6.83 -0.47 21.09
CA GLU A 130 5.90 0.24 21.97
C GLU A 130 5.91 1.75 21.71
N SER A 131 6.99 2.26 21.12
CA SER A 131 7.13 3.69 20.82
C SER A 131 7.93 3.92 19.55
N ARG A 132 7.45 4.84 18.69
CA ARG A 132 8.18 5.36 17.52
C ARG A 132 9.55 5.96 17.86
N ALA A 133 9.76 6.31 19.13
CA ALA A 133 11.06 6.81 19.60
C ALA A 133 12.10 5.70 19.81
N ASP A 134 11.71 4.44 19.78
CA ASP A 134 12.64 3.30 19.90
C ASP A 134 13.26 2.95 18.54
N THR A 135 13.97 3.92 17.99
CA THR A 135 14.59 3.82 16.65
C THR A 135 15.62 2.72 16.55
N GLY A 136 16.25 2.33 17.67
CA GLY A 136 17.21 1.23 17.70
C GLY A 136 16.54 -0.12 17.47
N ASN A 137 15.40 -0.38 18.09
CA ASN A 137 14.62 -1.59 17.87
C ASN A 137 14.06 -1.63 16.44
N ILE A 138 13.50 -0.50 15.97
CA ILE A 138 12.98 -0.36 14.61
C ILE A 138 14.06 -0.69 13.56
N ALA A 139 15.25 -0.12 13.69
CA ALA A 139 16.38 -0.43 12.81
C ALA A 139 16.80 -1.90 12.89
N GLY A 140 16.75 -2.49 14.11
CA GLY A 140 17.02 -3.92 14.34
C GLY A 140 16.03 -4.82 13.60
N ASP A 141 14.74 -4.50 13.63
CA ASP A 141 13.70 -5.26 12.94
C ASP A 141 13.89 -5.22 11.42
N TYR A 142 14.22 -4.05 10.85
CA TYR A 142 14.53 -3.94 9.42
C TYR A 142 15.69 -4.81 8.99
N LEU A 143 16.73 -4.92 9.82
CA LEU A 143 17.94 -5.65 9.44
C LEU A 143 17.88 -7.16 9.73
N ALA A 144 17.04 -7.58 10.70
CA ALA A 144 17.07 -8.96 11.19
C ALA A 144 15.73 -9.71 11.05
N GLN A 145 14.60 -9.02 10.88
CA GLN A 145 13.28 -9.65 10.84
C GLN A 145 12.59 -9.45 9.49
N THR A 146 12.15 -8.24 9.19
CA THR A 146 11.39 -7.97 7.95
C THR A 146 12.28 -7.88 6.72
N HIS A 147 13.47 -7.36 6.84
CA HIS A 147 14.50 -7.30 5.80
C HIS A 147 13.95 -6.94 4.39
N PRO A 148 13.29 -5.77 4.21
CA PRO A 148 12.74 -5.39 2.92
C PRO A 148 13.84 -5.29 1.86
N GLU A 149 13.58 -5.74 0.63
CA GLU A 149 14.57 -5.73 -0.47
C GLU A 149 14.99 -4.31 -0.86
N VAL A 150 14.13 -3.32 -0.63
CA VAL A 150 14.45 -1.91 -0.83
C VAL A 150 14.16 -1.13 0.46
N LEU A 151 15.15 -0.38 0.93
CA LEU A 151 15.06 0.46 2.11
C LEU A 151 15.74 1.81 1.83
N TYR A 152 14.96 2.83 1.46
CA TYR A 152 15.45 4.15 1.06
C TYR A 152 14.93 5.25 1.97
N GLY A 153 15.82 6.18 2.34
CA GLY A 153 15.45 7.34 3.14
C GLY A 153 16.67 8.15 3.59
N GLY A 154 16.46 8.92 4.64
CA GLY A 154 17.51 9.63 5.35
C GLY A 154 18.26 8.74 6.35
N GLY A 155 18.59 9.27 7.52
CA GLY A 155 19.29 8.53 8.59
C GLY A 155 18.43 7.46 9.28
N GLY A 156 18.80 7.12 10.52
CA GLY A 156 18.03 6.22 11.39
C GLY A 156 18.50 4.76 11.39
N VAL A 157 19.10 4.27 10.32
CA VAL A 157 19.76 2.95 10.24
C VAL A 157 21.27 3.17 10.07
N ASP A 158 22.07 2.29 10.67
CA ASP A 158 23.53 2.33 10.49
C ASP A 158 23.91 1.71 9.14
N PRO A 159 24.60 2.44 8.24
CA PRO A 159 24.98 1.92 6.92
C PRO A 159 25.91 0.70 6.97
N GLU A 160 26.78 0.61 7.98
CA GLU A 160 27.69 -0.53 8.14
C GLU A 160 26.91 -1.77 8.62
N ALA A 161 25.94 -1.57 9.51
CA ALA A 161 25.03 -2.64 9.92
C ALA A 161 24.15 -3.13 8.75
N ALA A 162 23.64 -2.22 7.92
CA ALA A 162 22.88 -2.58 6.72
C ALA A 162 23.76 -3.38 5.73
N GLN A 163 25.02 -2.97 5.51
CA GLN A 163 25.95 -3.72 4.69
C GLN A 163 26.25 -5.10 5.27
N ALA A 164 26.43 -5.21 6.59
CA ALA A 164 26.62 -6.48 7.28
C ALA A 164 25.40 -7.40 7.19
N ALA A 165 24.19 -6.83 7.13
CA ALA A 165 22.94 -7.55 6.90
C ALA A 165 22.72 -7.94 5.42
N GLY A 166 23.64 -7.59 4.51
CA GLY A 166 23.61 -8.02 3.10
C GLY A 166 23.04 -6.98 2.13
N TYR A 167 22.80 -5.75 2.56
CA TYR A 167 22.37 -4.69 1.66
C TYR A 167 23.54 -4.14 0.83
N GLN A 168 23.28 -3.86 -0.45
CA GLN A 168 24.08 -2.94 -1.23
C GLN A 168 23.73 -1.52 -0.79
N VAL A 169 24.72 -0.78 -0.29
CA VAL A 169 24.51 0.58 0.24
C VAL A 169 24.80 1.60 -0.86
N VAL A 170 23.90 2.56 -1.04
CA VAL A 170 24.03 3.73 -1.93
C VAL A 170 23.76 5.01 -1.16
N ARG A 171 24.43 6.12 -1.55
CA ARG A 171 24.43 7.36 -0.76
C ARG A 171 24.02 8.63 -1.52
N ASN A 172 23.85 8.53 -2.82
CA ASN A 172 23.51 9.69 -3.66
C ASN A 172 22.79 9.25 -4.94
N SER A 173 22.26 10.21 -5.68
CA SER A 173 21.51 9.97 -6.92
C SER A 173 22.34 9.26 -7.98
N GLY A 174 23.64 9.57 -8.07
CA GLY A 174 24.56 8.92 -9.02
C GLY A 174 24.78 7.43 -8.70
N GLU A 175 24.96 7.08 -7.42
CA GLU A 175 25.08 5.70 -6.98
C GLU A 175 23.76 4.93 -7.15
N LEU A 176 22.62 5.58 -6.87
CA LEU A 176 21.30 5.01 -7.07
C LEU A 176 21.07 4.69 -8.56
N ALA A 177 21.38 5.63 -9.44
CA ALA A 177 21.25 5.46 -10.89
C ALA A 177 22.19 4.39 -11.48
N ALA A 178 23.30 4.08 -10.79
CA ALA A 178 24.26 3.05 -11.19
C ALA A 178 23.83 1.62 -10.78
N ILE A 179 22.79 1.46 -9.97
CA ILE A 179 22.25 0.14 -9.64
C ILE A 179 21.74 -0.53 -10.92
N ASP A 180 22.13 -1.78 -11.12
CA ASP A 180 21.51 -2.64 -12.13
C ASP A 180 20.31 -3.37 -11.49
N PRO A 181 19.06 -2.97 -11.77
CA PRO A 181 17.88 -3.54 -11.11
C PRO A 181 17.71 -5.04 -11.39
N ALA A 182 18.23 -5.53 -12.52
CA ALA A 182 18.07 -6.93 -12.90
C ALA A 182 18.88 -7.88 -12.01
N THR A 183 19.94 -7.38 -11.38
CA THR A 183 20.83 -8.18 -10.53
C THR A 183 20.80 -7.79 -9.05
N ALA A 184 20.26 -6.60 -8.73
CA ALA A 184 20.12 -6.13 -7.36
C ALA A 184 19.07 -6.94 -6.60
N THR A 185 19.39 -7.31 -5.37
CA THR A 185 18.49 -8.06 -4.49
C THR A 185 18.06 -7.27 -3.27
N ASN A 186 19.01 -6.70 -2.54
CA ASN A 186 18.77 -5.91 -1.34
C ASN A 186 19.57 -4.61 -1.46
N VAL A 187 18.87 -3.49 -1.49
CA VAL A 187 19.48 -2.16 -1.62
C VAL A 187 19.00 -1.24 -0.52
N ALA A 188 19.95 -0.62 0.19
CA ALA A 188 19.66 0.41 1.19
C ALA A 188 20.26 1.75 0.73
N GLY A 189 19.41 2.78 0.60
CA GLY A 189 19.79 4.12 0.15
C GLY A 189 19.78 5.11 1.29
N PHE A 190 20.96 5.61 1.65
CA PHE A 190 21.19 6.58 2.72
C PHE A 190 21.46 7.94 2.08
N PHE A 191 20.41 8.71 1.82
CA PHE A 191 20.51 9.95 1.04
C PHE A 191 20.63 11.22 1.90
N GLY A 192 20.70 11.04 3.22
CA GLY A 192 20.91 12.08 4.23
C GLY A 192 21.29 11.47 5.57
N ASP A 193 21.83 12.29 6.47
CA ASP A 193 22.12 11.89 7.86
C ASP A 193 20.89 12.00 8.76
N ASP A 194 19.88 12.73 8.32
CA ASP A 194 18.61 13.00 8.96
C ASP A 194 17.50 12.95 7.88
N VAL A 195 16.39 13.66 8.06
CA VAL A 195 15.37 13.84 7.01
C VAL A 195 15.98 14.38 5.73
N LEU A 196 15.42 14.03 4.59
CA LEU A 196 15.92 14.50 3.30
C LEU A 196 15.60 16.00 3.11
N PRO A 197 16.39 16.71 2.31
CA PRO A 197 16.13 18.13 2.03
C PRO A 197 14.83 18.31 1.25
N TYR A 198 14.17 19.44 1.45
CA TYR A 198 12.98 19.77 0.66
C TYR A 198 13.31 20.05 -0.80
N GLU A 199 12.45 19.59 -1.69
CA GLU A 199 12.51 19.95 -3.13
C GLU A 199 12.57 21.47 -3.37
N TYR A 200 11.93 22.26 -2.48
CA TYR A 200 11.92 23.70 -2.54
C TYR A 200 13.32 24.30 -2.39
N ASP A 201 14.16 23.72 -1.54
CA ASP A 201 15.49 24.21 -1.22
C ASP A 201 16.58 23.68 -2.17
N GLY A 202 16.21 22.67 -2.98
CA GLY A 202 17.12 21.95 -3.85
C GLY A 202 17.81 20.77 -3.15
N LEU A 203 17.87 19.65 -3.85
CA LEU A 203 18.27 18.35 -3.27
C LEU A 203 19.80 18.11 -3.26
N GLY A 204 20.57 18.90 -4.01
CA GLY A 204 22.00 18.61 -4.18
C GLY A 204 22.23 17.26 -4.86
N ASP A 205 22.96 16.36 -4.19
CA ASP A 205 23.23 14.99 -4.68
C ASP A 205 22.19 13.97 -4.19
N CYS A 206 21.17 14.40 -3.40
CA CYS A 206 20.08 13.55 -2.97
C CYS A 206 19.14 13.25 -4.17
N PRO A 207 18.69 12.00 -4.36
CA PRO A 207 17.73 11.69 -5.41
C PRO A 207 16.36 12.28 -5.11
N HIS A 208 15.62 12.61 -6.16
CA HIS A 208 14.21 12.93 -6.07
C HIS A 208 13.38 11.71 -5.63
N LEU A 209 12.25 11.95 -4.99
CA LEU A 209 11.35 10.86 -4.58
C LEU A 209 10.91 10.01 -5.78
N TRP A 210 10.69 10.61 -6.95
CA TRP A 210 10.37 9.86 -8.17
C TRP A 210 11.52 8.97 -8.66
N GLU A 211 12.79 9.36 -8.46
CA GLU A 211 13.96 8.54 -8.80
C GLU A 211 14.07 7.34 -7.85
N MET A 212 13.89 7.57 -6.55
CA MET A 212 13.83 6.50 -5.54
C MET A 212 12.70 5.52 -5.85
N THR A 213 11.51 6.02 -6.14
CA THR A 213 10.34 5.20 -6.50
C THR A 213 10.59 4.37 -7.75
N SER A 214 11.10 4.99 -8.82
CA SER A 214 11.40 4.31 -10.08
C SER A 214 12.44 3.20 -9.91
N ASN A 215 13.49 3.47 -9.16
CA ASN A 215 14.53 2.48 -8.89
C ASN A 215 14.00 1.33 -8.02
N ALA A 216 13.23 1.64 -6.97
CA ALA A 216 12.60 0.65 -6.11
C ALA A 216 11.68 -0.29 -6.92
N VAL A 217 10.80 0.27 -7.75
CA VAL A 217 9.91 -0.50 -8.63
C VAL A 217 10.72 -1.38 -9.58
N ALA A 218 11.76 -0.83 -10.21
CA ALA A 218 12.61 -1.59 -11.14
C ALA A 218 13.32 -2.78 -10.48
N ILE A 219 13.74 -2.66 -9.20
CA ILE A 219 14.30 -3.78 -8.45
C ILE A 219 13.20 -4.80 -8.09
N LEU A 220 12.09 -4.32 -7.55
CA LEU A 220 11.04 -5.17 -6.98
C LEU A 220 10.27 -5.95 -8.05
N GLU A 221 10.11 -5.42 -9.28
CA GLU A 221 9.39 -6.08 -10.36
C GLU A 221 10.01 -7.41 -10.81
N HIS A 222 11.29 -7.64 -10.51
CA HIS A 222 11.94 -8.93 -10.76
C HIS A 222 11.52 -10.04 -9.78
N GLY A 223 10.67 -9.73 -8.80
CA GLY A 223 10.01 -10.73 -7.96
C GLY A 223 8.99 -11.56 -8.75
N SER A 224 9.16 -12.88 -8.79
CA SER A 224 8.30 -13.78 -9.58
C SER A 224 6.82 -13.76 -9.15
N ARG A 225 6.52 -13.25 -7.96
CA ARG A 225 5.15 -13.16 -7.39
C ARG A 225 4.61 -11.74 -7.28
N GLY A 226 5.40 -10.73 -7.74
CA GLY A 226 5.10 -9.31 -7.57
C GLY A 226 5.61 -8.77 -6.24
N PHE A 227 5.13 -7.59 -5.85
CA PHE A 227 5.71 -6.87 -4.72
C PHE A 227 4.69 -6.00 -3.95
N PHE A 228 5.11 -5.55 -2.77
CA PHE A 228 4.52 -4.44 -2.03
C PHE A 228 5.58 -3.34 -1.87
N LEU A 229 5.22 -2.11 -2.18
CA LEU A 229 6.06 -0.93 -2.00
C LEU A 229 5.26 0.16 -1.28
N MET A 230 5.77 0.63 -0.15
CA MET A 230 5.32 1.85 0.49
C MET A 230 6.26 2.99 0.13
N VAL A 231 5.70 4.13 -0.26
CA VAL A 231 6.42 5.36 -0.61
C VAL A 231 5.83 6.52 0.17
N GLU A 232 6.65 7.20 0.94
CA GLU A 232 6.26 8.33 1.78
C GLU A 232 6.91 9.64 1.35
N GLU A 233 6.12 10.70 1.32
CA GLU A 233 6.59 12.07 1.32
C GLU A 233 6.28 12.73 2.66
N ALA A 234 7.27 12.82 3.54
CA ALA A 234 7.14 13.35 4.89
C ALA A 234 7.21 14.90 4.95
N GLY A 235 7.77 15.51 3.91
CA GLY A 235 7.96 16.96 3.86
C GLY A 235 6.67 17.76 3.85
N ILE A 236 5.52 17.16 3.54
CA ILE A 236 4.22 17.84 3.58
C ILE A 236 3.89 18.19 5.03
N ASP A 237 3.96 17.20 5.93
CA ASP A 237 3.70 17.34 7.36
C ASP A 237 4.70 18.30 8.03
N HIS A 238 5.99 18.04 7.81
CA HIS A 238 7.07 18.85 8.41
C HIS A 238 6.94 20.32 8.03
N ALA A 239 6.61 20.63 6.78
CA ALA A 239 6.40 22.00 6.33
C ALA A 239 5.09 22.59 6.86
N ALA A 240 4.03 21.79 6.97
CA ALA A 240 2.75 22.22 7.52
C ALA A 240 2.87 22.56 9.01
N HIS A 241 3.62 21.79 9.80
CA HIS A 241 3.95 22.12 11.20
C HIS A 241 4.70 23.45 11.35
N ALA A 242 5.51 23.80 10.36
CA ALA A 242 6.22 25.08 10.30
C ALA A 242 5.39 26.21 9.67
N TYR A 243 4.15 25.95 9.24
CA TYR A 243 3.29 26.86 8.47
C TYR A 243 3.96 27.35 7.18
N ASP A 244 4.82 26.53 6.58
CA ASP A 244 5.59 26.83 5.37
C ASP A 244 4.87 26.27 4.12
N ALA A 245 3.91 27.04 3.61
CA ALA A 245 3.15 26.65 2.44
C ALA A 245 4.02 26.44 1.18
N PRO A 246 5.07 27.24 0.87
CA PRO A 246 5.95 26.97 -0.26
C PRO A 246 6.64 25.60 -0.22
N ARG A 247 7.20 25.19 0.92
CA ARG A 247 7.82 23.87 1.08
C ARG A 247 6.78 22.76 1.01
N MET A 248 5.66 22.91 1.73
CA MET A 248 4.55 21.96 1.73
C MET A 248 4.01 21.71 0.32
N ILE A 249 3.78 22.75 -0.48
CA ILE A 249 3.32 22.64 -1.87
C ILE A 249 4.32 21.86 -2.72
N ARG A 250 5.63 22.14 -2.56
CA ARG A 250 6.65 21.45 -3.35
C ARG A 250 6.80 19.99 -2.95
N ALA A 251 6.65 19.65 -1.68
CA ALA A 251 6.59 18.28 -1.19
C ALA A 251 5.40 17.52 -1.78
N ALA A 252 4.20 18.12 -1.78
CA ALA A 252 3.02 17.53 -2.42
C ALA A 252 3.20 17.31 -3.95
N LEU A 253 3.95 18.19 -4.62
CA LEU A 253 4.29 18.02 -6.03
C LEU A 253 5.39 16.97 -6.25
N ALA A 254 6.29 16.75 -5.29
CA ALA A 254 7.25 15.65 -5.32
C ALA A 254 6.56 14.30 -5.21
N LEU A 255 5.56 14.19 -4.32
CA LEU A 255 4.69 13.01 -4.25
C LEU A 255 3.97 12.78 -5.58
N ASP A 256 3.38 13.82 -6.17
CA ASP A 256 2.70 13.73 -7.46
C ASP A 256 3.63 13.23 -8.58
N ALA A 257 4.88 13.68 -8.60
CA ALA A 257 5.88 13.21 -9.56
C ALA A 257 6.26 11.73 -9.34
N ALA A 258 6.35 11.28 -8.07
CA ALA A 258 6.62 9.89 -7.74
C ALA A 258 5.44 8.97 -8.13
N VAL A 259 4.21 9.42 -7.91
CA VAL A 259 3.00 8.73 -8.37
C VAL A 259 2.97 8.64 -9.89
N GLN A 260 3.32 9.74 -10.61
CA GLN A 260 3.38 9.73 -12.07
C GLN A 260 4.40 8.70 -12.58
N ALA A 261 5.57 8.59 -11.94
CA ALA A 261 6.57 7.60 -12.33
C ALA A 261 6.06 6.16 -12.16
N ALA A 262 5.33 5.88 -11.08
CA ALA A 262 4.69 4.58 -10.87
C ALA A 262 3.58 4.31 -11.91
N LEU A 263 2.78 5.32 -12.26
CA LEU A 263 1.75 5.21 -13.31
C LEU A 263 2.36 4.93 -14.68
N ASP A 264 3.46 5.60 -15.03
CA ASP A 264 4.14 5.40 -16.31
C ASP A 264 4.63 3.94 -16.43
N TRP A 265 5.21 3.40 -15.34
CA TRP A 265 5.59 1.99 -15.27
C TRP A 265 4.37 1.06 -15.35
N ALA A 266 3.28 1.41 -14.66
CA ALA A 266 2.06 0.58 -14.58
C ALA A 266 1.16 0.69 -15.83
N SER A 267 1.42 1.62 -16.74
CA SER A 267 0.50 2.04 -17.83
C SER A 267 -0.03 0.91 -18.73
N ASN A 268 0.73 -0.17 -18.89
CA ASN A 268 0.34 -1.35 -19.68
C ASN A 268 0.10 -2.59 -18.82
N ARG A 269 -0.09 -2.42 -17.50
CA ARG A 269 -0.27 -3.50 -16.55
C ARG A 269 -1.71 -3.54 -16.04
N THR A 270 -2.24 -4.72 -15.87
CA THR A 270 -3.58 -4.95 -15.29
C THR A 270 -3.49 -5.57 -13.89
N ASP A 271 -2.29 -5.86 -13.42
CA ASP A 271 -1.98 -6.59 -12.19
C ASP A 271 -1.43 -5.71 -11.07
N THR A 272 -1.66 -4.40 -11.14
CA THR A 272 -1.09 -3.43 -10.19
C THR A 272 -2.19 -2.58 -9.56
N LEU A 273 -2.13 -2.43 -8.24
CA LEU A 273 -2.89 -1.45 -7.46
C LEU A 273 -1.97 -0.30 -7.06
N ILE A 274 -2.39 0.94 -7.31
CA ILE A 274 -1.76 2.15 -6.80
C ILE A 274 -2.77 2.86 -5.91
N LEU A 275 -2.38 3.10 -4.65
CA LEU A 275 -3.12 3.91 -3.70
C LEU A 275 -2.31 5.15 -3.36
N VAL A 276 -2.98 6.30 -3.27
CA VAL A 276 -2.37 7.58 -2.82
C VAL A 276 -3.26 8.17 -1.75
N MET A 277 -2.71 8.47 -0.58
CA MET A 277 -3.51 8.99 0.52
C MET A 277 -2.70 9.85 1.49
N GLY A 278 -3.39 10.63 2.32
CA GLY A 278 -2.82 11.16 3.56
C GLY A 278 -3.02 10.15 4.71
N ASP A 279 -2.20 10.22 5.72
CA ASP A 279 -2.37 9.46 6.96
C ASP A 279 -3.17 10.26 8.01
N HIS A 280 -2.98 11.56 8.05
CA HIS A 280 -3.78 12.55 8.80
C HIS A 280 -3.72 13.91 8.09
N GLU A 281 -4.39 14.92 8.66
CA GLU A 281 -4.28 16.31 8.24
C GLU A 281 -3.44 17.08 9.26
N THR A 282 -2.58 18.00 8.78
CA THR A 282 -1.71 18.80 9.62
C THR A 282 -1.98 20.28 9.49
N SER A 283 -2.07 20.93 10.69
CA SER A 283 -2.17 22.39 10.90
C SER A 283 -3.45 23.06 10.41
N GLY A 284 -4.50 22.29 10.05
CA GLY A 284 -5.80 22.84 9.68
C GLY A 284 -5.69 23.82 8.52
N LEU A 285 -4.99 23.42 7.43
CA LEU A 285 -4.81 24.28 6.27
C LEU A 285 -6.14 24.60 5.61
N VAL A 286 -6.34 25.85 5.26
CA VAL A 286 -7.47 26.35 4.47
C VAL A 286 -6.93 27.19 3.32
N VAL A 287 -7.24 26.79 2.09
CA VAL A 287 -6.92 27.57 0.88
C VAL A 287 -7.98 28.64 0.68
N THR A 288 -7.57 29.92 0.74
CA THR A 288 -8.47 31.07 0.73
C THR A 288 -8.67 31.65 -0.67
N ASN A 289 -7.67 31.54 -1.57
CA ASN A 289 -7.78 32.00 -2.95
C ASN A 289 -6.78 31.27 -3.88
N ASP A 290 -7.10 31.27 -5.15
CA ASP A 290 -6.22 30.81 -6.23
C ASP A 290 -5.49 32.03 -6.82
N ASN A 291 -4.16 31.98 -6.84
CA ASN A 291 -3.31 33.04 -7.40
C ASN A 291 -2.82 32.70 -8.82
N GLY A 292 -3.29 31.58 -9.37
CA GLY A 292 -2.91 31.07 -10.70
C GLY A 292 -1.65 30.21 -10.70
N ALA A 293 -1.47 29.50 -11.80
CA ALA A 293 -0.37 28.55 -11.97
C ALA A 293 1.01 29.19 -11.72
N GLY A 294 1.85 28.49 -10.96
CA GLY A 294 3.20 28.95 -10.60
C GLY A 294 3.24 29.95 -9.44
N HIS A 295 2.08 30.33 -8.90
CA HIS A 295 1.99 31.23 -7.76
C HIS A 295 1.38 30.50 -6.56
N ALA A 296 2.00 30.63 -5.37
CA ALA A 296 1.45 30.04 -4.16
C ALA A 296 0.05 30.59 -3.90
N PRO A 297 -0.96 29.75 -3.67
CA PRO A 297 -2.30 30.20 -3.29
C PRO A 297 -2.26 30.93 -1.94
N GLY A 298 -3.30 31.70 -1.66
CA GLY A 298 -3.50 32.21 -0.31
C GLY A 298 -3.91 31.08 0.63
N VAL A 299 -3.31 31.01 1.79
CA VAL A 299 -3.62 29.99 2.77
C VAL A 299 -3.74 30.58 4.19
N GLU A 300 -4.54 29.90 5.01
CA GLU A 300 -4.65 30.14 6.45
C GLU A 300 -4.42 28.81 7.18
N TRP A 301 -3.79 28.90 8.36
CA TRP A 301 -3.55 27.76 9.23
C TRP A 301 -4.42 27.92 10.49
N THR A 302 -5.28 26.94 10.76
CA THR A 302 -6.30 27.03 11.82
C THR A 302 -5.99 26.18 13.04
N ALA A 303 -4.97 25.32 12.96
CA ALA A 303 -4.52 24.47 14.05
C ALA A 303 -2.99 24.56 14.19
N SER A 304 -2.47 24.13 15.33
CA SER A 304 -1.02 24.07 15.62
C SER A 304 -0.47 22.64 15.66
N TRP A 305 -1.30 21.68 15.36
CA TRP A 305 -1.01 20.25 15.38
C TRP A 305 -1.85 19.56 14.32
N HIS A 306 -1.84 18.23 14.30
CA HIS A 306 -2.73 17.45 13.45
C HIS A 306 -4.20 17.74 13.76
N THR A 307 -5.06 17.47 12.84
CA THR A 307 -6.52 17.51 13.02
C THR A 307 -7.16 16.17 12.70
N ALA A 308 -8.39 15.97 13.15
CA ALA A 308 -9.20 14.80 12.79
C ALA A 308 -9.97 14.99 11.47
N ALA A 309 -9.57 15.95 10.63
CA ALA A 309 -10.20 16.13 9.34
C ALA A 309 -9.96 14.90 8.46
N PRO A 310 -11.00 14.39 7.76
CA PRO A 310 -10.82 13.26 6.85
C PRO A 310 -9.82 13.60 5.74
N VAL A 311 -9.00 12.61 5.38
CA VAL A 311 -8.04 12.72 4.27
C VAL A 311 -8.56 12.05 3.01
N GLY A 312 -8.01 12.41 1.85
CA GLY A 312 -8.34 11.74 0.59
C GLY A 312 -7.57 10.44 0.42
N CYS A 313 -8.22 9.44 -0.19
CA CYS A 313 -7.60 8.24 -0.72
C CYS A 313 -8.02 8.08 -2.18
N TRP A 314 -7.06 8.03 -3.07
CA TRP A 314 -7.25 7.83 -4.51
C TRP A 314 -6.70 6.47 -4.88
N ALA A 315 -7.45 5.70 -5.69
CA ALA A 315 -7.05 4.36 -6.11
C ALA A 315 -7.14 4.17 -7.62
N TRP A 316 -6.11 3.50 -8.15
CA TRP A 316 -6.00 3.14 -9.55
C TRP A 316 -5.60 1.67 -9.71
N GLY A 317 -6.19 1.01 -10.72
CA GLY A 317 -5.81 -0.34 -11.13
C GLY A 317 -6.54 -1.45 -10.37
N ALA A 318 -5.91 -2.61 -10.29
CA ALA A 318 -6.52 -3.86 -9.84
C ALA A 318 -7.03 -3.79 -8.40
N GLY A 319 -8.33 -3.92 -8.19
CA GLY A 319 -8.97 -3.87 -6.87
C GLY A 319 -9.19 -2.46 -6.33
N GLY A 320 -8.89 -1.40 -7.13
CA GLY A 320 -9.05 0.00 -6.73
C GLY A 320 -10.50 0.38 -6.42
N GLU A 321 -11.48 -0.30 -6.99
CA GLU A 321 -12.91 -0.09 -6.72
C GLU A 321 -13.28 -0.29 -5.25
N ARG A 322 -12.45 -1.00 -4.48
CA ARG A 322 -12.65 -1.22 -3.04
C ARG A 322 -12.42 0.04 -2.20
N ALA A 323 -11.72 1.04 -2.75
CA ALA A 323 -11.48 2.33 -2.13
C ALA A 323 -12.49 3.39 -2.63
N ALA A 324 -13.78 3.04 -2.76
CA ALA A 324 -14.80 3.91 -3.36
C ALA A 324 -15.81 4.46 -2.35
N GLU A 325 -15.71 4.13 -1.07
CA GLU A 325 -16.62 4.56 -0.01
C GLU A 325 -15.86 5.23 1.14
N THR A 326 -16.55 6.02 1.97
CA THR A 326 -15.96 6.55 3.21
C THR A 326 -15.55 5.39 4.10
N MET A 327 -14.33 5.43 4.58
CA MET A 327 -13.74 4.36 5.37
C MET A 327 -12.84 4.93 6.48
N ALA A 328 -12.40 4.11 7.41
CA ALA A 328 -11.36 4.46 8.38
C ALA A 328 -9.98 4.00 7.88
N LEU A 329 -8.89 4.53 8.45
CA LEU A 329 -7.51 4.14 8.12
C LEU A 329 -7.30 2.62 8.14
N ALA A 330 -7.85 1.94 9.14
CA ALA A 330 -7.75 0.49 9.26
C ALA A 330 -8.33 -0.30 8.08
N ASN A 331 -9.30 0.26 7.36
CA ASN A 331 -9.88 -0.40 6.19
C ASN A 331 -8.94 -0.42 4.98
N ILE A 332 -7.93 0.45 4.95
CA ILE A 332 -6.90 0.46 3.88
C ILE A 332 -6.14 -0.86 3.86
N HIS A 333 -5.80 -1.42 5.04
CA HIS A 333 -5.26 -2.77 5.15
C HIS A 333 -6.10 -3.78 4.38
N ASP A 334 -7.42 -3.79 4.62
CA ASP A 334 -8.32 -4.73 3.98
C ASP A 334 -8.43 -4.50 2.47
N VAL A 335 -8.39 -3.24 2.00
CA VAL A 335 -8.33 -2.91 0.57
C VAL A 335 -7.08 -3.51 -0.07
N VAL A 336 -5.90 -3.31 0.54
CA VAL A 336 -4.60 -3.81 0.06
C VAL A 336 -4.57 -5.33 0.04
N VAL A 337 -4.95 -5.96 1.16
CA VAL A 337 -4.96 -7.43 1.29
C VAL A 337 -5.98 -8.06 0.33
N ALA A 338 -7.19 -7.50 0.25
CA ALA A 338 -8.24 -8.04 -0.61
C ALA A 338 -7.91 -7.89 -2.11
N ALA A 339 -7.26 -6.80 -2.51
CA ALA A 339 -6.80 -6.63 -3.89
C ALA A 339 -5.73 -7.65 -4.28
N ALA A 340 -4.86 -8.02 -3.32
CA ALA A 340 -3.79 -8.99 -3.51
C ALA A 340 -4.23 -10.44 -3.31
N LEU A 341 -5.39 -10.66 -2.66
CA LEU A 341 -5.91 -12.01 -2.40
C LEU A 341 -6.17 -12.75 -3.72
N PHE A 342 -5.77 -14.01 -3.71
CA PHE A 342 -6.11 -14.96 -4.75
C PHE A 342 -7.64 -15.16 -4.79
N GLN A 343 -8.34 -14.52 -5.71
CA GLN A 343 -9.56 -15.12 -6.20
C GLN A 343 -9.12 -16.17 -7.22
N SER A 344 -9.10 -17.42 -6.78
CA SER A 344 -8.80 -18.54 -7.67
C SER A 344 -9.80 -18.54 -8.82
N TRP A 345 -9.31 -18.43 -10.05
CA TRP A 345 -10.12 -18.66 -11.22
C TRP A 345 -10.65 -20.09 -11.18
N CYS A 346 -11.94 -20.24 -11.40
CA CYS A 346 -12.54 -21.54 -11.58
C CYS A 346 -12.91 -21.72 -13.03
N GLU A 347 -12.25 -22.64 -13.71
CA GLU A 347 -12.78 -23.22 -14.94
C GLU A 347 -13.68 -24.37 -14.56
N ALA A 348 -14.97 -24.22 -14.77
CA ALA A 348 -15.93 -25.29 -14.54
C ALA A 348 -16.25 -26.02 -15.86
N SER A 349 -16.04 -27.31 -15.87
CA SER A 349 -16.51 -28.19 -16.97
C SER A 349 -17.58 -29.13 -16.44
N VAL A 350 -18.64 -29.31 -17.21
CA VAL A 350 -19.71 -30.28 -16.90
C VAL A 350 -19.36 -31.58 -17.56
N ASP A 351 -18.85 -32.54 -16.79
CA ASP A 351 -18.49 -33.88 -17.30
C ASP A 351 -19.70 -34.77 -17.52
N THR A 352 -20.71 -34.61 -16.68
CA THR A 352 -21.99 -35.33 -16.77
C THR A 352 -23.12 -34.46 -16.23
N PRO A 353 -24.40 -34.81 -16.46
CA PRO A 353 -25.52 -34.03 -15.91
C PRO A 353 -25.54 -33.85 -14.40
N THR A 354 -24.70 -34.55 -13.66
CA THR A 354 -24.64 -34.54 -12.19
C THR A 354 -23.27 -34.15 -11.63
N ASN A 355 -22.24 -34.01 -12.50
CA ASN A 355 -20.87 -33.74 -12.05
C ASN A 355 -20.36 -32.44 -12.66
N VAL A 356 -19.86 -31.54 -11.82
CA VAL A 356 -19.13 -30.34 -12.20
C VAL A 356 -17.70 -30.47 -11.73
N ALA A 357 -16.77 -30.56 -12.65
CA ALA A 357 -15.34 -30.49 -12.34
C ALA A 357 -14.90 -29.03 -12.40
N MET A 358 -14.21 -28.59 -11.37
CA MET A 358 -13.73 -27.22 -11.21
C MET A 358 -12.24 -27.23 -11.01
N THR A 359 -11.53 -26.42 -11.79
CA THR A 359 -10.08 -26.22 -11.63
C THR A 359 -9.82 -24.77 -11.24
N TRP A 360 -9.15 -24.57 -10.12
CA TRP A 360 -8.72 -23.27 -9.64
C TRP A 360 -7.22 -23.11 -9.83
N GLN A 361 -6.80 -21.93 -10.24
CA GLN A 361 -5.40 -21.53 -10.17
C GLN A 361 -5.03 -21.27 -8.71
N SER A 362 -3.85 -21.68 -8.30
CA SER A 362 -3.38 -21.56 -6.91
C SER A 362 -1.85 -21.45 -6.86
N THR A 363 -1.30 -21.50 -5.66
CA THR A 363 0.14 -21.72 -5.44
C THR A 363 0.34 -23.07 -4.76
N SER A 364 1.38 -23.79 -5.16
CA SER A 364 1.73 -25.07 -4.54
C SER A 364 1.86 -24.93 -3.02
N GLY A 365 1.25 -25.83 -2.28
CA GLY A 365 1.22 -25.83 -0.81
C GLY A 365 0.08 -25.02 -0.19
N ALA A 366 -0.63 -24.17 -0.95
CA ALA A 366 -1.76 -23.43 -0.41
C ALA A 366 -2.98 -24.35 -0.17
N THR A 367 -3.66 -24.17 0.96
CA THR A 367 -4.83 -24.97 1.33
C THR A 367 -6.11 -24.13 1.18
N PHE A 368 -7.15 -24.70 0.59
CA PHE A 368 -8.42 -24.05 0.32
C PHE A 368 -9.58 -24.84 0.86
N ARG A 369 -10.55 -24.15 1.44
CA ARG A 369 -11.89 -24.69 1.66
C ARG A 369 -12.78 -24.27 0.49
N VAL A 370 -13.32 -25.26 -0.22
CA VAL A 370 -14.25 -25.03 -1.32
C VAL A 370 -15.68 -25.20 -0.81
N GLU A 371 -16.52 -24.24 -1.18
CA GLU A 371 -17.92 -24.17 -0.75
C GLU A 371 -18.82 -23.91 -1.94
N TYR A 372 -20.09 -24.33 -1.84
CA TYR A 372 -21.12 -24.03 -2.83
C TYR A 372 -22.35 -23.38 -2.21
N SER A 373 -23.12 -22.67 -3.02
CA SER A 373 -24.44 -22.15 -2.70
C SER A 373 -25.39 -22.27 -3.88
N ASP A 374 -26.66 -22.59 -3.62
CA ASP A 374 -27.68 -22.73 -4.65
C ASP A 374 -28.40 -21.39 -4.96
N GLY A 375 -27.93 -20.28 -4.40
CA GLY A 375 -28.44 -18.92 -4.64
C GLY A 375 -27.49 -17.83 -4.19
N LEU A 376 -27.60 -16.62 -4.76
CA LEU A 376 -26.73 -15.45 -4.42
C LEU A 376 -27.48 -14.32 -3.70
N GLU A 377 -28.80 -14.29 -3.67
CA GLU A 377 -29.52 -13.18 -3.00
C GLU A 377 -29.35 -13.19 -1.47
N LEU A 378 -29.32 -14.38 -0.86
CA LEU A 378 -28.98 -14.62 0.56
C LEU A 378 -28.18 -15.93 0.61
N PRO A 379 -26.90 -15.92 0.25
CA PRO A 379 -26.16 -17.15 0.03
C PRO A 379 -25.93 -17.91 1.34
N VAL A 380 -26.38 -19.14 1.40
CA VAL A 380 -25.99 -20.12 2.41
C VAL A 380 -24.89 -20.98 1.79
N TRP A 381 -23.68 -20.87 2.33
CA TRP A 381 -22.53 -21.61 1.81
C TRP A 381 -22.38 -22.95 2.52
N HIS A 382 -22.32 -24.00 1.74
CA HIS A 382 -22.13 -25.40 2.17
C HIS A 382 -20.72 -25.86 1.82
N PRO A 383 -20.00 -26.52 2.74
CA PRO A 383 -18.66 -27.02 2.43
C PRO A 383 -18.72 -28.15 1.39
N LEU A 384 -17.92 -28.04 0.33
CA LEU A 384 -17.71 -29.11 -0.64
C LEU A 384 -16.47 -29.96 -0.28
N GLY A 385 -15.41 -29.30 0.20
CA GLY A 385 -14.20 -29.98 0.62
C GLY A 385 -13.07 -29.03 0.99
N VAL A 386 -11.96 -29.61 1.47
CA VAL A 386 -10.69 -28.91 1.70
C VAL A 386 -9.65 -29.54 0.80
N VAL A 387 -8.92 -28.72 0.04
CA VAL A 387 -7.89 -29.18 -0.91
C VAL A 387 -6.61 -28.40 -0.65
N THR A 388 -5.48 -29.11 -0.57
CA THR A 388 -4.15 -28.49 -0.62
C THR A 388 -3.63 -28.63 -2.05
N ALA A 389 -3.25 -27.52 -2.66
CA ALA A 389 -2.72 -27.50 -4.01
C ALA A 389 -1.31 -28.12 -4.02
N ASP A 390 -1.07 -29.07 -4.90
CA ASP A 390 0.22 -29.69 -5.14
C ASP A 390 1.03 -29.00 -6.28
N SER A 391 0.39 -28.07 -6.97
CA SER A 391 0.94 -27.31 -8.10
C SER A 391 0.33 -25.89 -8.13
N ASP A 392 0.53 -25.17 -9.24
CA ASP A 392 -0.07 -23.85 -9.47
C ASP A 392 -1.59 -23.91 -9.76
N SER A 393 -2.20 -25.08 -9.60
CA SER A 393 -3.63 -25.28 -9.68
C SER A 393 -4.07 -26.47 -8.82
N PHE A 394 -5.35 -26.51 -8.46
CA PHE A 394 -6.00 -27.69 -7.88
C PHE A 394 -7.37 -27.91 -8.53
N ALA A 395 -7.81 -29.16 -8.51
CA ALA A 395 -9.12 -29.53 -9.01
C ALA A 395 -9.98 -30.14 -7.91
N ILE A 396 -11.29 -29.89 -7.97
CA ILE A 396 -12.29 -30.57 -7.13
C ILE A 396 -13.53 -30.84 -7.98
N VAL A 397 -14.21 -31.94 -7.69
CA VAL A 397 -15.44 -32.31 -8.37
C VAL A 397 -16.61 -32.24 -7.40
N ASP A 398 -17.64 -31.51 -7.78
CA ASP A 398 -18.96 -31.63 -7.16
C ASP A 398 -19.71 -32.74 -7.90
N SER A 399 -19.89 -33.87 -7.23
CA SER A 399 -20.56 -35.06 -7.79
C SER A 399 -22.06 -35.12 -7.48
N ASP A 400 -22.59 -34.14 -6.77
CA ASP A 400 -23.99 -34.05 -6.37
C ASP A 400 -24.60 -32.67 -6.66
N VAL A 401 -24.49 -32.26 -7.91
CA VAL A 401 -25.06 -30.96 -8.35
C VAL A 401 -26.60 -30.97 -8.30
N GLY A 402 -27.21 -32.16 -8.23
CA GLY A 402 -28.66 -32.33 -8.06
C GLY A 402 -29.46 -31.72 -9.21
N LEU A 403 -30.75 -31.40 -8.92
CA LEU A 403 -31.66 -30.72 -9.85
C LEU A 403 -31.68 -29.19 -9.62
N ALA A 404 -30.67 -28.64 -8.90
CA ALA A 404 -30.58 -27.20 -8.69
C ALA A 404 -30.43 -26.48 -10.02
N SER A 405 -31.22 -25.43 -10.24
CA SER A 405 -31.18 -24.67 -11.49
C SER A 405 -29.92 -23.82 -11.63
N ASN A 406 -29.30 -23.45 -10.50
CA ASN A 406 -28.06 -22.67 -10.43
C ASN A 406 -27.27 -23.09 -9.19
N ARG A 407 -25.97 -23.31 -9.33
CA ARG A 407 -25.06 -23.55 -8.21
C ARG A 407 -23.83 -22.67 -8.38
N PHE A 408 -23.43 -22.01 -7.31
CA PHE A 408 -22.29 -21.10 -7.25
C PHE A 408 -21.22 -21.70 -6.35
N TYR A 409 -19.97 -21.48 -6.68
CA TYR A 409 -18.83 -22.05 -5.96
C TYR A 409 -17.85 -20.95 -5.56
N ARG A 410 -17.19 -21.14 -4.42
CA ARG A 410 -16.06 -20.32 -3.98
C ARG A 410 -14.99 -21.18 -3.33
N ALA A 411 -13.74 -20.73 -3.45
CA ALA A 411 -12.62 -21.28 -2.72
C ALA A 411 -12.10 -20.22 -1.76
N ILE A 412 -11.91 -20.59 -0.49
CA ILE A 412 -11.41 -19.73 0.58
C ILE A 412 -10.05 -20.26 0.99
N SER A 413 -9.00 -19.43 0.89
CA SER A 413 -7.67 -19.79 1.38
C SER A 413 -7.72 -19.98 2.90
N LEU A 414 -7.15 -21.08 3.36
CA LEU A 414 -6.95 -21.33 4.78
C LEU A 414 -5.52 -20.92 5.17
N PRO A 415 -5.32 -20.48 6.43
CA PRO A 415 -3.99 -20.12 6.93
C PRO A 415 -2.97 -21.23 6.82
#